data_bc935654c36e4c666d427e38dc0e1ecc
#
_entry.id   bc935654c36e4c666d427e38dc0e1ecc
#
_cell.length_a   1.000
_cell.length_b   1.000
_cell.length_c   1.000
_cell.angle_alpha   90.00
_cell.angle_beta   90.00
_cell.angle_gamma   90.00
#
_symmetry.space_group_name_H-M   'P 1'
#
loop_
_entity.id
_entity.type
_entity.pdbx_description
1 polymer ?
#
loop_
_entity_poly.entity_id
_entity_poly.type
_entity_poly.pdbx_seq_one_letter_code
_entity_poly.pdbx_strand_id
1 'polypeptide(L)'
;MGEGDGARPRAVLFACGRNSVRSPMAAALARQMFGASVAVASAGVRTGELDPFAVAAMAEIGIDIAAHQPITIEDLEDQQGLEFDLIVTLAPEAHHRALELTHRLAVAIEYWPTADPTAMEGNREQRLDAYRAVRDQLIARIKMRFAS
;
A
#
# COMPACT_ATOMS: atom_id res chain seq x y z
N MET A 1 -13.17 -14.45 -18.32
CA MET A 1 -12.89 -14.43 -17.76
C MET A 1 -12.45 -13.72 -17.04
N GLY A 2 -12.97 -13.40 -16.64
CA GLY A 2 -12.61 -12.50 -15.78
C GLY A 2 -11.28 -12.34 -15.70
N GLU A 3 -10.79 -12.45 -16.59
CA GLU A 3 -9.59 -12.47 -16.59
C GLU A 3 -8.96 -11.59 -15.79
N GLY A 4 -9.06 -10.54 -15.55
CA GLY A 4 -8.34 -9.69 -14.66
C GLY A 4 -8.67 -9.90 -13.24
N ASP A 5 -9.86 -10.32 -12.93
CA ASP A 5 -10.29 -10.37 -11.60
C ASP A 5 -9.61 -11.38 -10.80
N GLY A 6 -9.13 -11.99 -10.35
CA GLY A 6 -8.44 -12.93 -9.54
C GLY A 6 -7.03 -13.20 -10.02
N ALA A 7 -6.64 -12.66 -11.16
CA ALA A 7 -5.30 -12.91 -11.65
C ALA A 7 -4.27 -12.11 -10.87
N ARG A 8 -3.07 -12.67 -10.69
CA ARG A 8 -1.98 -11.94 -10.07
C ARG A 8 -1.54 -10.81 -11.01
N PRO A 9 -1.46 -9.58 -10.52
CA PRO A 9 -0.97 -8.49 -11.35
C PRO A 9 0.52 -8.65 -11.64
N ARG A 10 0.99 -8.03 -12.69
CA ARG A 10 2.42 -7.99 -12.97
C ARG A 10 3.09 -6.82 -12.27
N ALA A 11 2.35 -5.74 -12.06
CA ALA A 11 2.87 -4.57 -11.36
C ALA A 11 1.72 -3.92 -10.60
N VAL A 12 1.92 -3.69 -9.31
CA VAL A 12 0.90 -3.13 -8.43
C VAL A 12 1.41 -1.88 -7.75
N LEU A 13 0.53 -0.88 -7.66
CA LEU A 13 0.77 0.33 -6.87
C LEU A 13 -0.19 0.33 -5.68
N PHE A 14 0.34 0.43 -4.48
CA PHE A 14 -0.47 0.65 -3.28
C PHE A 14 -0.51 2.12 -2.97
N ALA A 15 -1.70 2.67 -2.74
CA ALA A 15 -1.87 4.10 -2.53
C ALA A 15 -2.68 4.38 -1.27
N CYS A 16 -2.25 5.36 -0.51
CA CYS A 16 -2.98 5.86 0.66
C CYS A 16 -2.86 7.38 0.70
N GLY A 17 -3.24 8.01 1.82
CA GLY A 17 -3.24 9.47 1.88
C GLY A 17 -1.85 10.07 1.84
N ARG A 18 -0.94 9.59 2.71
CA ARG A 18 0.36 10.26 2.89
C ARG A 18 1.57 9.40 2.54
N ASN A 19 1.37 8.15 2.16
CA ASN A 19 2.47 7.22 1.88
C ASN A 19 3.42 7.08 3.09
N SER A 20 2.88 7.13 4.29
CA SER A 20 3.68 7.10 5.51
C SER A 20 3.37 5.92 6.42
N VAL A 21 2.25 5.22 6.24
CA VAL A 21 1.87 4.07 7.06
C VAL A 21 1.33 2.94 6.20
N ARG A 22 0.09 3.06 5.72
CA ARG A 22 -0.63 1.93 5.12
C ARG A 22 -0.02 1.46 3.81
N SER A 23 0.24 2.36 2.88
CA SER A 23 0.79 1.94 1.59
C SER A 23 2.24 1.47 1.67
N PRO A 24 3.13 2.09 2.48
CA PRO A 24 4.47 1.51 2.64
C PRO A 24 4.46 0.13 3.26
N MET A 25 3.56 -0.11 4.23
CA MET A 25 3.44 -1.43 4.84
C MET A 25 2.95 -2.45 3.82
N ALA A 26 1.90 -2.11 3.06
CA ALA A 26 1.35 -3.02 2.06
C ALA A 26 2.39 -3.34 0.98
N ALA A 27 3.11 -2.33 0.51
CA ALA A 27 4.12 -2.54 -0.53
C ALA A 27 5.25 -3.44 -0.04
N ALA A 28 5.72 -3.23 1.19
CA ALA A 28 6.80 -4.05 1.74
C ALA A 28 6.35 -5.50 1.92
N LEU A 29 5.11 -5.72 2.39
CA LEU A 29 4.56 -7.06 2.53
C LEU A 29 4.43 -7.76 1.18
N ALA A 30 3.90 -7.06 0.19
CA ALA A 30 3.74 -7.64 -1.15
C ALA A 30 5.09 -7.97 -1.77
N ARG A 31 6.09 -7.11 -1.58
CA ARG A 31 7.45 -7.38 -2.06
C ARG A 31 8.04 -8.61 -1.40
N GLN A 32 7.88 -8.72 -0.08
CA GLN A 32 8.41 -9.86 0.66
C GLN A 32 7.77 -11.16 0.19
N MET A 33 6.46 -11.14 -0.06
CA MET A 33 5.72 -12.36 -0.36
C MET A 33 5.72 -12.71 -1.85
N PHE A 34 5.72 -11.72 -2.73
CA PHE A 34 5.54 -11.94 -4.17
C PHE A 34 6.49 -11.14 -5.05
N GLY A 35 7.52 -10.51 -4.47
CA GLY A 35 8.41 -9.62 -5.21
C GLY A 35 9.18 -10.28 -6.34
N ALA A 36 9.29 -11.60 -6.35
CA ALA A 36 9.96 -12.29 -7.44
C ALA A 36 9.14 -12.29 -8.72
N SER A 37 7.80 -12.12 -8.61
CA SER A 37 6.91 -12.17 -9.78
C SER A 37 6.05 -10.93 -9.94
N VAL A 38 6.03 -10.01 -8.97
CA VAL A 38 5.19 -8.82 -9.02
C VAL A 38 6.07 -7.60 -8.72
N ALA A 39 6.06 -6.63 -9.63
CA ALA A 39 6.69 -5.35 -9.34
C ALA A 39 5.78 -4.54 -8.41
N VAL A 40 6.33 -3.94 -7.38
CA VAL A 40 5.54 -3.30 -6.33
C VAL A 40 6.05 -1.88 -6.08
N ALA A 41 5.13 -0.94 -5.96
CA ALA A 41 5.44 0.42 -5.55
C ALA A 41 4.35 0.94 -4.61
N SER A 42 4.63 2.04 -3.93
CA SER A 42 3.64 2.73 -3.12
C SER A 42 3.75 4.23 -3.32
N ALA A 43 2.63 4.93 -3.14
CA ALA A 43 2.60 6.38 -3.26
C ALA A 43 1.41 6.92 -2.47
N GLY A 44 1.36 8.23 -2.30
CA GLY A 44 0.26 8.89 -1.60
C GLY A 44 -0.33 10.02 -2.41
N VAL A 45 -1.48 10.48 -1.97
CA VAL A 45 -2.08 11.70 -2.52
C VAL A 45 -1.18 12.89 -2.17
N ARG A 46 -0.62 12.87 -0.98
CA ARG A 46 0.39 13.80 -0.50
C ARG A 46 1.42 13.02 0.28
N THR A 47 2.45 13.66 0.81
CA THR A 47 3.46 12.97 1.60
C THR A 47 3.37 13.40 3.06
N GLY A 48 3.75 12.50 3.97
CA GLY A 48 4.01 12.77 5.36
C GLY A 48 5.34 12.14 5.70
N GLU A 49 5.74 12.22 6.96
CA GLU A 49 6.95 11.54 7.41
C GLU A 49 6.63 10.06 7.64
N LEU A 50 7.58 9.21 7.34
CA LEU A 50 7.43 7.79 7.60
C LEU A 50 7.20 7.58 9.09
N ASP A 51 6.16 6.83 9.43
CA ASP A 51 5.71 6.69 10.81
C ASP A 51 6.57 5.67 11.55
N PRO A 52 7.19 6.05 12.70
CA PRO A 52 8.02 5.11 13.47
C PRO A 52 7.27 3.89 13.99
N PHE A 53 5.97 4.00 14.28
CA PHE A 53 5.18 2.84 14.69
C PHE A 53 5.03 1.86 13.54
N ALA A 54 4.88 2.34 12.30
CA ALA A 54 4.83 1.46 11.15
C ALA A 54 6.16 0.72 10.98
N VAL A 55 7.28 1.44 11.15
CA VAL A 55 8.60 0.83 11.10
C VAL A 55 8.72 -0.26 12.17
N ALA A 56 8.28 0.03 13.40
CA ALA A 56 8.37 -0.93 14.51
C ALA A 56 7.50 -2.17 14.26
N ALA A 57 6.27 -1.99 13.79
CA ALA A 57 5.37 -3.11 13.55
C ALA A 57 5.92 -4.03 12.46
N MET A 58 6.54 -3.47 11.42
CA MET A 58 7.12 -4.27 10.35
C MET A 58 8.40 -4.96 10.80
N ALA A 59 9.20 -4.29 11.64
CA ALA A 59 10.42 -4.89 12.17
C ALA A 59 10.13 -6.15 13.01
N GLU A 60 8.97 -6.19 13.67
CA GLU A 60 8.58 -7.36 14.46
C GLU A 60 8.49 -8.64 13.62
N ILE A 61 8.24 -8.52 12.35
CA ILE A 61 8.16 -9.67 11.45
C ILE A 61 9.34 -9.71 10.48
N GLY A 62 10.42 -9.00 10.81
CA GLY A 62 11.65 -9.07 10.05
C GLY A 62 11.70 -8.25 8.78
N ILE A 63 10.81 -7.27 8.62
CA ILE A 63 10.77 -6.43 7.43
C ILE A 63 11.17 -5.01 7.82
N ASP A 64 12.22 -4.49 7.15
CA ASP A 64 12.73 -3.15 7.44
C ASP A 64 12.22 -2.17 6.40
N ILE A 65 11.41 -1.21 6.83
CA ILE A 65 10.93 -0.14 5.95
C ILE A 65 11.53 1.22 6.33
N ALA A 66 12.55 1.25 7.18
CA ALA A 66 13.08 2.52 7.71
C ALA A 66 13.64 3.42 6.60
N ALA A 67 14.07 2.86 5.49
CA ALA A 67 14.64 3.64 4.38
C ALA A 67 13.58 4.12 3.38
N HIS A 68 12.30 3.76 3.57
CA HIS A 68 11.26 4.19 2.64
C HIS A 68 11.12 5.71 2.65
N GLN A 69 11.04 6.29 1.45
CA GLN A 69 10.84 7.73 1.28
C GLN A 69 9.44 7.97 0.73
N PRO A 70 8.56 8.62 1.48
CA PRO A 70 7.23 8.93 0.98
C PRO A 70 7.28 9.74 -0.31
N ILE A 71 6.38 9.39 -1.24
CA ILE A 71 6.33 10.01 -2.56
C ILE A 71 4.86 10.18 -2.96
N THR A 72 4.54 11.23 -3.70
CA THR A 72 3.20 11.39 -4.24
C THR A 72 3.05 10.60 -5.53
N ILE A 73 1.78 10.34 -5.90
CA ILE A 73 1.49 9.68 -7.18
C ILE A 73 2.07 10.48 -8.33
N GLU A 74 1.94 11.82 -8.29
CA GLU A 74 2.45 12.68 -9.34
C GLU A 74 3.96 12.61 -9.46
N ASP A 75 4.67 12.61 -8.35
CA ASP A 75 6.13 12.53 -8.38
C ASP A 75 6.59 11.16 -8.84
N LEU A 76 5.87 10.10 -8.46
CA LEU A 76 6.19 8.76 -8.94
C LEU A 76 6.02 8.68 -10.45
N GLU A 77 4.94 9.27 -10.98
CA GLU A 77 4.71 9.32 -12.41
C GLU A 77 5.84 10.06 -13.12
N ASP A 78 6.30 11.19 -12.56
CA ASP A 78 7.37 11.97 -13.16
C ASP A 78 8.69 11.22 -13.16
N GLN A 79 8.96 10.43 -12.12
CA GLN A 79 10.23 9.73 -12.00
C GLN A 79 10.30 8.46 -12.84
N GLN A 80 9.21 7.69 -12.93
CA GLN A 80 9.27 6.39 -13.57
C GLN A 80 8.03 6.03 -14.39
N GLY A 81 7.02 6.87 -14.40
CA GLY A 81 5.75 6.56 -15.05
C GLY A 81 4.85 5.71 -14.17
N LEU A 82 3.62 5.53 -14.61
CA LEU A 82 2.63 4.72 -13.88
C LEU A 82 2.25 3.52 -14.74
N GLU A 83 3.18 2.57 -14.86
CA GLU A 83 2.95 1.39 -15.68
C GLU A 83 2.54 0.23 -14.79
N PHE A 84 1.40 0.36 -14.14
CA PHE A 84 0.85 -0.67 -13.27
C PHE A 84 -0.41 -1.24 -13.91
N ASP A 85 -0.64 -2.54 -13.75
CA ASP A 85 -1.89 -3.13 -14.17
C ASP A 85 -2.93 -3.15 -13.06
N LEU A 86 -2.51 -2.86 -11.81
CA LEU A 86 -3.42 -2.79 -10.68
C LEU A 86 -2.99 -1.67 -9.73
N ILE A 87 -3.95 -0.84 -9.33
CA ILE A 87 -3.74 0.10 -8.22
C ILE A 87 -4.67 -0.32 -7.09
N VAL A 88 -4.10 -0.60 -5.93
CA VAL A 88 -4.86 -0.92 -4.73
C VAL A 88 -4.87 0.31 -3.85
N THR A 89 -6.06 0.85 -3.59
CA THR A 89 -6.21 2.03 -2.76
C THR A 89 -6.66 1.61 -1.36
N LEU A 90 -6.06 2.22 -0.34
CA LEU A 90 -6.26 1.82 1.05
C LEU A 90 -7.01 2.87 1.87
N ALA A 91 -7.27 4.03 1.28
CA ALA A 91 -7.96 5.13 1.93
C ALA A 91 -8.89 5.81 0.93
N PRO A 92 -9.98 6.42 1.41
CA PRO A 92 -10.97 7.03 0.49
C PRO A 92 -10.38 8.08 -0.43
N GLU A 93 -9.51 8.95 0.07
CA GLU A 93 -8.93 10.00 -0.78
C GLU A 93 -8.03 9.43 -1.85
N ALA A 94 -7.29 8.36 -1.54
CA ALA A 94 -6.45 7.69 -2.53
C ALA A 94 -7.32 7.02 -3.59
N HIS A 95 -8.43 6.43 -3.18
CA HIS A 95 -9.35 5.80 -4.11
C HIS A 95 -9.95 6.83 -5.08
N HIS A 96 -10.38 7.97 -4.54
CA HIS A 96 -10.92 9.04 -5.36
C HIS A 96 -9.88 9.53 -6.38
N ARG A 97 -8.64 9.71 -5.94
CA ARG A 97 -7.56 10.15 -6.82
C ARG A 97 -7.25 9.11 -7.89
N ALA A 98 -7.25 7.83 -7.51
CA ALA A 98 -6.96 6.76 -8.46
C ALA A 98 -8.03 6.66 -9.56
N LEU A 99 -9.29 6.88 -9.20
CA LEU A 99 -10.36 6.85 -10.21
C LEU A 99 -10.15 7.91 -11.28
N GLU A 100 -9.58 9.05 -10.92
CA GLU A 100 -9.26 10.08 -11.92
C GLU A 100 -8.23 9.61 -12.94
N LEU A 101 -7.32 8.73 -12.51
CA LEU A 101 -6.28 8.22 -13.40
C LEU A 101 -6.85 7.30 -14.48
N THR A 102 -8.01 6.69 -14.25
CA THR A 102 -8.61 5.81 -15.25
C THR A 102 -9.07 6.55 -16.49
N HIS A 103 -9.13 7.89 -16.45
CA HIS A 103 -9.45 8.67 -17.64
C HIS A 103 -8.33 8.64 -18.68
N ARG A 104 -7.11 8.28 -18.28
CA ARG A 104 -5.98 8.26 -19.21
C ARG A 104 -5.07 7.04 -19.07
N LEU A 105 -5.30 6.17 -18.11
CA LEU A 105 -4.45 5.00 -17.89
C LEU A 105 -5.30 3.74 -17.95
N ALA A 106 -4.79 2.72 -18.64
CA ALA A 106 -5.44 1.41 -18.68
C ALA A 106 -5.00 0.62 -17.45
N VAL A 107 -5.69 0.81 -16.34
CA VAL A 107 -5.33 0.22 -15.07
C VAL A 107 -6.58 -0.21 -14.33
N ALA A 108 -6.53 -1.35 -13.65
CA ALA A 108 -7.60 -1.78 -12.76
C ALA A 108 -7.42 -1.14 -11.38
N ILE A 109 -8.52 -0.79 -10.74
CA ILE A 109 -8.49 -0.18 -9.41
C ILE A 109 -9.24 -1.10 -8.45
N GLU A 110 -8.64 -1.40 -7.30
CA GLU A 110 -9.32 -2.10 -6.21
C GLU A 110 -9.23 -1.26 -4.96
N TYR A 111 -10.35 -1.15 -4.25
CA TYR A 111 -10.39 -0.40 -3.00
C TYR A 111 -10.40 -1.39 -1.83
N TRP A 112 -9.36 -1.34 -1.01
CA TRP A 112 -9.26 -2.14 0.20
C TRP A 112 -9.34 -1.18 1.40
N PRO A 113 -10.55 -0.83 1.87
CA PRO A 113 -10.65 0.10 3.01
C PRO A 113 -9.84 -0.43 4.19
N THR A 114 -8.93 0.39 4.66
CA THR A 114 -8.00 0.00 5.72
C THR A 114 -8.01 1.08 6.80
N ALA A 115 -8.21 0.67 8.05
CA ALA A 115 -8.25 1.61 9.16
C ALA A 115 -6.95 2.40 9.23
N ASP A 116 -7.05 3.66 9.64
CA ASP A 116 -5.89 4.50 9.85
C ASP A 116 -5.42 4.31 11.30
N PRO A 117 -4.30 3.62 11.52
CA PRO A 117 -3.86 3.33 12.88
C PRO A 117 -3.39 4.58 13.63
N THR A 118 -3.11 5.67 12.92
CA THR A 118 -2.69 6.91 13.57
C THR A 118 -3.81 7.54 14.38
N ALA A 119 -5.07 7.14 14.15
CA ALA A 119 -6.19 7.66 14.91
C ALA A 119 -6.33 7.03 16.29
N MET A 120 -5.62 5.94 16.57
CA MET A 120 -5.73 5.26 17.85
C MET A 120 -5.07 6.10 18.95
N GLU A 121 -5.80 6.29 20.06
CA GLU A 121 -5.28 6.96 21.22
C GLU A 121 -4.93 5.92 22.29
N GLY A 122 -4.15 6.32 23.27
CA GLY A 122 -3.76 5.44 24.35
C GLY A 122 -2.24 5.44 24.55
N ASN A 123 -1.76 4.45 25.31
CA ASN A 123 -0.33 4.35 25.56
C ASN A 123 0.38 3.76 24.33
N ARG A 124 1.72 3.69 24.44
CA ARG A 124 2.53 3.23 23.31
C ARG A 124 2.12 1.85 22.83
N GLU A 125 1.88 0.93 23.75
CA GLU A 125 1.55 -0.45 23.38
C GLU A 125 0.17 -0.53 22.71
N GLN A 126 -0.80 0.22 23.19
CA GLN A 126 -2.13 0.25 22.58
C GLN A 126 -2.06 0.84 21.17
N ARG A 127 -1.26 1.88 21.00
CA ARG A 127 -1.09 2.50 19.69
C ARG A 127 -0.38 1.54 18.74
N LEU A 128 0.68 0.87 19.20
CA LEU A 128 1.40 -0.08 18.36
C LEU A 128 0.51 -1.25 17.96
N ASP A 129 -0.40 -1.69 18.84
CA ASP A 129 -1.34 -2.76 18.51
C ASP A 129 -2.23 -2.41 17.33
N ALA A 130 -2.60 -1.14 17.17
CA ALA A 130 -3.38 -0.71 16.00
C ALA A 130 -2.60 -0.92 14.71
N TYR A 131 -1.29 -0.67 14.73
CA TYR A 131 -0.45 -0.89 13.54
C TYR A 131 -0.25 -2.38 13.26
N ARG A 132 -0.14 -3.18 14.32
CA ARG A 132 -0.06 -4.64 14.18
C ARG A 132 -1.32 -5.19 13.53
N ALA A 133 -2.48 -4.67 13.92
CA ALA A 133 -3.75 -5.11 13.34
C ALA A 133 -3.83 -4.76 11.86
N VAL A 134 -3.41 -3.57 11.48
CA VAL A 134 -3.35 -3.18 10.07
C VAL A 134 -2.39 -4.08 9.30
N ARG A 135 -1.20 -4.32 9.84
CA ARG A 135 -0.19 -5.21 9.23
C ARG A 135 -0.79 -6.58 8.95
N ASP A 136 -1.42 -7.17 9.97
CA ASP A 136 -1.93 -8.53 9.86
C ASP A 136 -3.11 -8.61 8.90
N GLN A 137 -3.95 -7.59 8.86
CA GLN A 137 -5.03 -7.51 7.89
C GLN A 137 -4.49 -7.42 6.46
N LEU A 138 -3.46 -6.60 6.25
CA LEU A 138 -2.86 -6.47 4.93
C LEU A 138 -2.21 -7.77 4.46
N ILE A 139 -1.56 -8.50 5.38
CA ILE A 139 -0.98 -9.81 5.05
C ILE A 139 -2.08 -10.73 4.49
N ALA A 140 -3.21 -10.81 5.17
CA ALA A 140 -4.29 -11.68 4.75
C ALA A 140 -4.86 -11.27 3.39
N ARG A 141 -5.05 -9.96 3.17
CA ARG A 141 -5.59 -9.47 1.91
C ARG A 141 -4.64 -9.72 0.75
N ILE A 142 -3.35 -9.47 0.96
CA ILE A 142 -2.35 -9.68 -0.08
C ILE A 142 -2.25 -11.16 -0.44
N LYS A 143 -2.21 -12.03 0.56
CA LYS A 143 -2.18 -13.47 0.29
C LYS A 143 -3.37 -13.91 -0.54
N MET A 144 -4.56 -13.47 -0.16
CA MET A 144 -5.76 -13.87 -0.86
C MET A 144 -5.77 -13.38 -2.29
N ARG A 145 -5.35 -12.15 -2.52
CA ARG A 145 -5.45 -11.54 -3.84
C ARG A 145 -4.36 -12.01 -4.80
N PHE A 146 -3.14 -12.22 -4.30
CA PHE A 146 -1.99 -12.46 -5.19
C PHE A 146 -1.55 -13.93 -5.26
N ALA A 147 -2.14 -14.79 -4.47
CA ALA A 147 -1.65 -16.18 -4.37
C ALA A 147 -1.98 -17.07 -5.56
N SER A 148 -2.86 -16.65 -6.45
CA SER A 148 -3.26 -17.53 -7.56
C SER A 148 -2.38 -17.45 -8.80
#